data_253e458ecff2d536a366ae4061c9738f
#
_entry.id   253e458ecff2d536a366ae4061c9738f
#
_cell.length_a   1.000
_cell.length_b   1.000
_cell.length_c   1.000
_cell.angle_alpha   90.00
_cell.angle_beta   90.00
_cell.angle_gamma   90.00
#
_symmetry.space_group_name_H-M   'P 1'
#
loop_
_entity.id
_entity.type
_entity.pdbx_description
1 polymer ?
#
loop_
_entity_poly.entity_id
_entity_poly.type
_entity_poly.pdbx_seq_one_letter_code
_entity_poly.pdbx_strand_id
1 'polypeptide(L)'
;MVRKITQKNSYFLQRENACGRKGFHPIHKCVVAMRMLAYGSPADSFDDTYRMPESTVLETVKQFARTIISVYESEFLRPPTASELETILQVNEARGFPGMIGSIDCMHWEWSNCPTAWHGQYKGHKGKPTIILEAVATQDLRIWHAFFGLPGSHNDIKVLHRSPVFDDLAAGQRPQTEFHINGTKYSMGYYLADGIYPDWATLVKTYSEPVSEKEKKNMLRHRSQQGRMWNELLGCFGPNSG
;
A
#
# COMPACT_ATOMS: atom_id res chain seq x y z
N MET A 1 15.54 -10.93 -7.54
CA MET A 1 15.66 -9.78 -6.62
C MET A 1 17.11 -9.39 -6.37
N VAL A 2 17.95 -10.19 -5.66
CA VAL A 2 19.35 -9.83 -5.28
C VAL A 2 20.17 -9.32 -6.46
N ARG A 3 20.14 -10.01 -7.60
CA ARG A 3 20.87 -9.58 -8.81
C ARG A 3 20.46 -8.17 -9.29
N LYS A 4 19.15 -7.88 -9.37
CA LYS A 4 18.66 -6.55 -9.76
C LYS A 4 19.12 -5.46 -8.77
N ILE A 5 19.04 -5.75 -7.44
CA ILE A 5 19.50 -4.85 -6.38
C ILE A 5 20.99 -4.55 -6.48
N THR A 6 21.80 -5.58 -6.65
CA THR A 6 23.26 -5.45 -6.75
C THR A 6 23.69 -4.66 -7.98
N GLN A 7 22.97 -4.82 -9.10
CA GLN A 7 23.23 -4.04 -10.33
C GLN A 7 22.85 -2.57 -10.18
N LYS A 8 21.77 -2.29 -9.42
CA LYS A 8 21.25 -0.92 -9.27
C LYS A 8 22.00 -0.10 -8.21
N ASN A 9 22.46 -0.75 -7.13
CA ASN A 9 23.09 -0.06 -6.00
C ASN A 9 24.39 -0.75 -5.59
N SER A 10 25.50 -0.04 -5.77
CA SER A 10 26.84 -0.51 -5.43
C SER A 10 27.07 -0.79 -3.94
N TYR A 11 26.20 -0.31 -3.04
CA TYR A 11 26.22 -0.66 -1.63
C TYR A 11 26.08 -2.18 -1.41
N PHE A 12 25.33 -2.86 -2.26
CA PHE A 12 25.12 -4.30 -2.16
C PHE A 12 26.25 -5.14 -2.77
N LEU A 13 27.23 -4.53 -3.43
CA LEU A 13 28.42 -5.26 -3.86
C LEU A 13 29.26 -5.68 -2.64
N GLN A 14 29.81 -6.90 -2.67
CA GLN A 14 30.79 -7.31 -1.69
C GLN A 14 32.11 -6.60 -1.99
N ARG A 15 32.56 -5.76 -1.08
CA ARG A 15 33.81 -5.03 -1.19
C ARG A 15 34.79 -5.49 -0.12
N GLU A 16 36.07 -5.40 -0.40
CA GLU A 16 37.13 -5.59 0.60
C GLU A 16 37.37 -4.26 1.32
N ASN A 17 37.65 -4.36 2.62
CA ASN A 17 38.09 -3.22 3.41
C ASN A 17 39.60 -2.92 3.19
N ALA A 18 40.12 -1.87 3.82
CA ALA A 18 41.54 -1.48 3.71
C ALA A 18 42.52 -2.59 4.15
N CYS A 19 42.06 -3.56 4.92
CA CYS A 19 42.86 -4.72 5.38
C CYS A 19 42.66 -5.98 4.51
N GLY A 20 42.03 -5.87 3.32
CA GLY A 20 41.75 -7.00 2.43
C GLY A 20 40.65 -7.97 2.92
N ARG A 21 39.94 -7.65 4.03
CA ARG A 21 38.84 -8.47 4.50
C ARG A 21 37.57 -8.21 3.70
N LYS A 22 36.92 -9.29 3.25
CA LYS A 22 35.63 -9.20 2.53
C LYS A 22 34.53 -8.72 3.45
N GLY A 23 33.78 -7.73 3.03
CA GLY A 23 32.57 -7.26 3.69
C GLY A 23 31.41 -8.22 3.50
N PHE A 24 30.22 -7.83 3.95
CA PHE A 24 29.01 -8.67 3.88
C PHE A 24 28.61 -8.98 2.43
N HIS A 25 28.27 -10.22 2.20
CA HIS A 25 27.78 -10.69 0.91
C HIS A 25 26.42 -10.05 0.57
N PRO A 26 26.09 -9.77 -0.71
CA PRO A 26 24.81 -9.20 -1.13
C PRO A 26 23.59 -9.92 -0.58
N ILE A 27 23.59 -11.26 -0.64
CA ILE A 27 22.48 -12.07 -0.10
C ILE A 27 22.32 -11.84 1.40
N HIS A 28 23.41 -11.78 2.16
CA HIS A 28 23.39 -11.55 3.59
C HIS A 28 22.73 -10.20 3.93
N LYS A 29 23.13 -9.12 3.26
CA LYS A 29 22.50 -7.80 3.40
C LYS A 29 21.01 -7.83 3.07
N CYS A 30 20.61 -8.48 1.99
CA CYS A 30 19.20 -8.59 1.60
C CYS A 30 18.38 -9.40 2.62
N VAL A 31 18.92 -10.51 3.13
CA VAL A 31 18.24 -11.35 4.15
C VAL A 31 18.03 -10.57 5.44
N VAL A 32 19.05 -9.88 5.93
CA VAL A 32 18.94 -9.04 7.15
C VAL A 32 17.89 -7.96 6.98
N ALA A 33 17.91 -7.23 5.85
CA ALA A 33 16.92 -6.19 5.58
C ALA A 33 15.49 -6.76 5.51
N MET A 34 15.29 -7.88 4.81
CA MET A 34 13.98 -8.53 4.71
C MET A 34 13.47 -9.04 6.05
N ARG A 35 14.34 -9.63 6.87
CA ARG A 35 13.94 -10.11 8.21
C ARG A 35 13.54 -8.96 9.12
N MET A 36 14.32 -7.86 9.12
CA MET A 36 13.98 -6.69 9.92
C MET A 36 12.62 -6.09 9.49
N LEU A 37 12.37 -5.99 8.19
CA LEU A 37 11.10 -5.48 7.67
C LEU A 37 9.93 -6.44 7.95
N ALA A 38 10.16 -7.76 7.87
CA ALA A 38 9.09 -8.75 8.04
C ALA A 38 8.69 -8.96 9.51
N TYR A 39 9.66 -8.90 10.43
CA TYR A 39 9.43 -9.26 11.83
C TYR A 39 9.47 -8.05 12.79
N GLY A 40 9.86 -6.86 12.31
CA GLY A 40 10.03 -5.69 13.18
C GLY A 40 11.10 -5.86 14.25
N SER A 41 12.04 -6.79 14.04
CA SER A 41 13.09 -7.09 15.03
C SER A 41 13.99 -5.87 15.24
N PRO A 42 14.42 -5.58 16.49
CA PRO A 42 15.35 -4.49 16.76
C PRO A 42 16.71 -4.75 16.09
N ALA A 43 17.37 -3.68 15.65
CA ALA A 43 18.57 -3.79 14.80
C ALA A 43 19.75 -4.45 15.52
N ASP A 44 19.87 -4.29 16.84
CA ASP A 44 20.91 -4.90 17.69
C ASP A 44 20.80 -6.44 17.74
N SER A 45 19.58 -7.00 17.63
CA SER A 45 19.37 -8.46 17.64
C SER A 45 20.04 -9.19 16.49
N PHE A 46 20.49 -8.48 15.45
CA PHE A 46 21.16 -9.07 14.30
C PHE A 46 22.67 -9.26 14.51
N ASP A 47 23.26 -8.67 15.54
CA ASP A 47 24.69 -8.82 15.81
C ASP A 47 25.04 -10.26 16.18
N ASP A 48 24.28 -10.86 17.08
CA ASP A 48 24.51 -12.25 17.51
C ASP A 48 24.27 -13.27 16.38
N THR A 49 23.16 -13.10 15.63
CA THR A 49 22.74 -14.11 14.64
C THR A 49 23.47 -13.95 13.31
N TYR A 50 23.66 -12.70 12.87
CA TYR A 50 24.18 -12.38 11.54
C TYR A 50 25.53 -11.69 11.58
N ARG A 51 26.10 -11.47 12.78
CA ARG A 51 27.36 -10.75 13.01
C ARG A 51 27.41 -9.41 12.28
N MET A 52 26.25 -8.73 12.22
CA MET A 52 26.11 -7.45 11.55
C MET A 52 25.77 -6.38 12.60
N PRO A 53 26.68 -5.41 12.82
CA PRO A 53 26.49 -4.35 13.81
C PRO A 53 25.21 -3.53 13.52
N GLU A 54 24.54 -3.06 14.58
CA GLU A 54 23.30 -2.29 14.52
C GLU A 54 23.34 -1.19 13.46
N SER A 55 24.38 -0.35 13.46
CA SER A 55 24.53 0.75 12.49
C SER A 55 24.54 0.25 11.04
N THR A 56 25.16 -0.90 10.79
CA THR A 56 25.21 -1.51 9.45
C THR A 56 23.85 -2.10 9.07
N VAL A 57 23.11 -2.68 10.03
CA VAL A 57 21.74 -3.18 9.82
C VAL A 57 20.84 -2.03 9.40
N LEU A 58 20.82 -0.93 10.16
CA LEU A 58 19.98 0.24 9.87
C LEU A 58 20.29 0.86 8.50
N GLU A 59 21.57 1.01 8.16
CA GLU A 59 21.97 1.51 6.84
C GLU A 59 21.58 0.51 5.75
N THR A 60 21.74 -0.80 5.99
CA THR A 60 21.36 -1.84 5.04
C THR A 60 19.85 -1.82 4.72
N VAL A 61 19.01 -1.68 5.76
CA VAL A 61 17.54 -1.58 5.58
C VAL A 61 17.16 -0.33 4.78
N LYS A 62 17.77 0.81 5.11
CA LYS A 62 17.56 2.07 4.39
C LYS A 62 17.95 1.99 2.91
N GLN A 63 19.13 1.44 2.63
CA GLN A 63 19.60 1.23 1.27
C GLN A 63 18.74 0.20 0.52
N PHE A 64 18.32 -0.86 1.21
CA PHE A 64 17.44 -1.89 0.65
C PHE A 64 16.10 -1.30 0.23
N ALA A 65 15.41 -0.60 1.11
CA ALA A 65 14.10 -0.01 0.84
C ALA A 65 14.16 0.96 -0.36
N ARG A 66 15.14 1.88 -0.37
CA ARG A 66 15.35 2.80 -1.50
C ARG A 66 15.63 2.09 -2.82
N THR A 67 16.43 1.03 -2.77
CA THR A 67 16.81 0.29 -3.98
C THR A 67 15.64 -0.56 -4.49
N ILE A 68 14.86 -1.19 -3.62
CA ILE A 68 13.65 -1.94 -4.00
C ILE A 68 12.67 -1.01 -4.72
N ILE A 69 12.39 0.17 -4.16
CA ILE A 69 11.51 1.15 -4.81
C ILE A 69 12.05 1.45 -6.21
N SER A 70 13.31 1.88 -6.33
CA SER A 70 13.89 2.27 -7.62
C SER A 70 13.98 1.16 -8.67
N VAL A 71 13.91 -0.11 -8.26
CA VAL A 71 13.96 -1.28 -9.16
C VAL A 71 12.57 -1.73 -9.60
N TYR A 72 11.58 -1.58 -8.73
CA TYR A 72 10.27 -2.22 -8.92
C TYR A 72 9.09 -1.23 -9.01
N GLU A 73 9.28 0.05 -8.69
CA GLU A 73 8.23 1.06 -8.74
C GLU A 73 7.52 1.09 -10.10
N SER A 74 8.27 1.15 -11.19
CA SER A 74 7.71 1.20 -12.55
C SER A 74 6.99 -0.08 -12.97
N GLU A 75 7.23 -1.20 -12.30
CA GLU A 75 6.58 -2.49 -12.58
C GLU A 75 5.30 -2.66 -11.76
N PHE A 76 5.32 -2.30 -10.47
CA PHE A 76 4.25 -2.60 -9.52
C PHE A 76 3.39 -1.40 -9.12
N LEU A 77 4.00 -0.22 -8.92
CA LEU A 77 3.29 1.01 -8.54
C LEU A 77 2.89 1.81 -9.79
N ARG A 78 2.04 1.25 -10.60
CA ARG A 78 1.48 1.84 -11.81
C ARG A 78 0.04 1.40 -12.02
N PRO A 79 -0.77 2.17 -12.73
CA PRO A 79 -2.10 1.74 -13.15
C PRO A 79 -2.05 0.39 -13.90
N PRO A 80 -3.09 -0.43 -13.80
CA PRO A 80 -3.20 -1.65 -14.57
C PRO A 80 -3.13 -1.38 -16.08
N THR A 81 -2.46 -2.25 -16.83
CA THR A 81 -2.54 -2.26 -18.28
C THR A 81 -3.93 -2.67 -18.75
N ALA A 82 -4.27 -2.46 -20.03
CA ALA A 82 -5.58 -2.84 -20.55
C ALA A 82 -5.90 -4.33 -20.33
N SER A 83 -4.92 -5.23 -20.54
CA SER A 83 -5.10 -6.68 -20.31
C SER A 83 -5.24 -7.05 -18.84
N GLU A 84 -4.48 -6.37 -17.95
CA GLU A 84 -4.62 -6.56 -16.49
C GLU A 84 -5.98 -6.06 -16.03
N LEU A 85 -6.43 -4.90 -16.52
CA LEU A 85 -7.74 -4.33 -16.20
C LEU A 85 -8.87 -5.26 -16.63
N GLU A 86 -8.81 -5.83 -17.82
CA GLU A 86 -9.80 -6.80 -18.30
C GLU A 86 -9.90 -8.01 -17.37
N THR A 87 -8.76 -8.55 -16.94
CA THR A 87 -8.71 -9.65 -15.97
C THR A 87 -9.32 -9.25 -14.62
N ILE A 88 -9.01 -8.05 -14.12
CA ILE A 88 -9.55 -7.52 -12.86
C ILE A 88 -11.08 -7.40 -12.96
N LEU A 89 -11.59 -6.86 -14.07
CA LEU A 89 -13.02 -6.68 -14.29
C LEU A 89 -13.76 -8.02 -14.37
N GLN A 90 -13.23 -9.01 -15.08
CA GLN A 90 -13.80 -10.36 -15.16
C GLN A 90 -13.85 -11.05 -13.78
N VAL A 91 -12.76 -10.99 -13.02
CA VAL A 91 -12.71 -11.55 -11.66
C VAL A 91 -13.73 -10.88 -10.75
N ASN A 92 -13.83 -9.54 -10.79
CA ASN A 92 -14.76 -8.81 -9.96
C ASN A 92 -16.23 -9.00 -10.39
N GLU A 93 -16.50 -9.08 -11.67
CA GLU A 93 -17.85 -9.41 -12.20
C GLU A 93 -18.31 -10.78 -11.73
N ALA A 94 -17.47 -11.81 -11.83
CA ALA A 94 -17.77 -13.15 -11.33
C ALA A 94 -18.08 -13.17 -9.83
N ARG A 95 -17.57 -12.21 -9.06
CA ARG A 95 -17.86 -12.01 -7.63
C ARG A 95 -19.12 -11.20 -7.36
N GLY A 96 -19.76 -10.65 -8.39
CA GLY A 96 -20.95 -9.81 -8.32
C GLY A 96 -20.65 -8.32 -8.18
N PHE A 97 -19.48 -7.86 -8.62
CA PHE A 97 -19.05 -6.46 -8.66
C PHE A 97 -18.66 -6.05 -10.08
N PRO A 98 -19.62 -6.04 -11.03
CA PRO A 98 -19.34 -5.65 -12.41
C PRO A 98 -18.84 -4.20 -12.45
N GLY A 99 -17.75 -3.96 -13.17
CA GLY A 99 -17.14 -2.64 -13.31
C GLY A 99 -16.22 -2.19 -12.16
N MET A 100 -16.04 -3.01 -11.11
CA MET A 100 -15.12 -2.71 -10.02
C MET A 100 -13.66 -2.86 -10.48
N ILE A 101 -12.86 -1.82 -10.26
CA ILE A 101 -11.42 -1.80 -10.59
C ILE A 101 -10.60 -2.21 -9.37
N GLY A 102 -10.98 -1.76 -8.17
CA GLY A 102 -10.25 -2.03 -6.94
C GLY A 102 -10.92 -1.40 -5.72
N SER A 103 -10.22 -1.35 -4.61
CA SER A 103 -10.63 -0.62 -3.41
C SER A 103 -9.59 0.42 -3.05
N ILE A 104 -10.07 1.57 -2.58
CA ILE A 104 -9.24 2.64 -2.04
C ILE A 104 -9.52 2.79 -0.55
N ASP A 105 -8.47 2.99 0.23
CA ASP A 105 -8.59 3.26 1.67
C ASP A 105 -7.38 4.03 2.19
N CYS A 106 -7.56 4.69 3.34
CA CYS A 106 -6.52 5.40 4.06
C CYS A 106 -6.23 4.73 5.39
N MET A 107 -4.96 4.48 5.66
CA MET A 107 -4.49 3.94 6.90
C MET A 107 -3.60 4.92 7.66
N HIS A 108 -3.84 5.03 8.98
CA HIS A 108 -3.05 5.84 9.88
C HIS A 108 -2.01 4.98 10.61
N TRP A 109 -0.74 5.16 10.27
CA TRP A 109 0.39 4.53 10.95
C TRP A 109 0.84 5.37 12.14
N GLU A 110 0.89 4.75 13.32
CA GLU A 110 1.40 5.41 14.52
C GLU A 110 2.91 5.70 14.36
N TRP A 111 3.27 6.95 14.53
CA TRP A 111 4.66 7.39 14.49
C TRP A 111 5.21 7.53 15.91
N SER A 112 5.64 6.41 16.51
CA SER A 112 6.08 6.34 17.89
C SER A 112 7.27 7.27 18.20
N ASN A 113 8.17 7.47 17.24
CA ASN A 113 9.35 8.34 17.38
C ASN A 113 9.15 9.70 16.71
N CYS A 114 7.92 10.21 16.65
CA CYS A 114 7.67 11.54 16.13
C CYS A 114 8.37 12.60 16.96
N PRO A 115 9.14 13.54 16.35
CA PRO A 115 9.74 14.66 17.08
C PRO A 115 8.68 15.48 17.79
N THR A 116 8.93 15.89 19.03
CA THR A 116 7.98 16.65 19.87
C THR A 116 7.46 17.90 19.18
N ALA A 117 8.33 18.60 18.43
CA ALA A 117 7.97 19.78 17.66
C ALA A 117 6.89 19.52 16.59
N TRP A 118 6.74 18.27 16.13
CA TRP A 118 5.79 17.90 15.08
C TRP A 118 4.54 17.20 15.61
N HIS A 119 4.49 16.87 16.92
CA HIS A 119 3.35 16.19 17.53
C HIS A 119 2.02 16.89 17.19
N GLY A 120 1.95 18.24 17.27
CA GLY A 120 0.74 18.98 16.97
C GLY A 120 0.26 18.82 15.53
N GLN A 121 1.18 18.78 14.57
CA GLN A 121 0.88 18.63 13.16
C GLN A 121 0.43 17.20 12.82
N TYR A 122 1.06 16.18 13.42
CA TYR A 122 0.82 14.77 13.11
C TYR A 122 -0.26 14.12 13.98
N LYS A 123 -0.66 14.78 15.08
CA LYS A 123 -1.67 14.26 16.00
C LYS A 123 -3.06 14.36 15.38
N GLY A 124 -3.59 13.22 14.98
CA GLY A 124 -4.94 13.07 14.48
C GLY A 124 -5.96 12.79 15.58
N HIS A 125 -7.13 12.37 15.19
CA HIS A 125 -8.27 12.12 16.07
C HIS A 125 -8.00 11.01 17.11
N LYS A 126 -7.08 10.09 16.84
CA LYS A 126 -6.65 9.05 17.80
C LYS A 126 -5.75 9.57 18.93
N GLY A 127 -5.45 10.87 18.96
CA GLY A 127 -4.66 11.48 20.02
C GLY A 127 -3.15 11.20 19.98
N LYS A 128 -2.67 10.40 19.03
CA LYS A 128 -1.26 10.08 18.81
C LYS A 128 -0.79 10.62 17.45
N PRO A 129 0.51 10.92 17.29
CA PRO A 129 1.07 11.25 15.98
C PRO A 129 0.94 10.05 15.03
N THR A 130 0.41 10.28 13.85
CA THR A 130 0.29 9.27 12.79
C THR A 130 0.70 9.84 11.44
N ILE A 131 1.12 8.96 10.54
CA ILE A 131 1.39 9.23 9.13
C ILE A 131 0.35 8.46 8.32
N ILE A 132 -0.21 9.09 7.30
CA ILE A 132 -1.26 8.48 6.49
C ILE A 132 -0.64 7.78 5.28
N LEU A 133 -1.11 6.57 5.02
CA LEU A 133 -0.94 5.83 3.78
C LEU A 133 -2.31 5.70 3.10
N GLU A 134 -2.47 6.34 1.93
CA GLU A 134 -3.55 6.02 1.01
C GLU A 134 -3.05 4.97 0.02
N ALA A 135 -3.84 3.96 -0.24
CA ALA A 135 -3.49 2.94 -1.22
C ALA A 135 -4.72 2.49 -2.02
N VAL A 136 -4.47 2.10 -3.27
CA VAL A 136 -5.44 1.40 -4.10
C VAL A 136 -4.94 0.00 -4.37
N ALA A 137 -5.79 -0.98 -4.06
CA ALA A 137 -5.45 -2.38 -4.21
C ALA A 137 -6.54 -3.16 -4.97
N THR A 138 -6.10 -4.20 -5.66
CA THR A 138 -6.95 -5.22 -6.27
C THR A 138 -7.08 -6.43 -5.35
N GLN A 139 -8.01 -7.34 -5.66
CA GLN A 139 -8.30 -8.50 -4.82
C GLN A 139 -7.12 -9.45 -4.61
N ASP A 140 -6.23 -9.53 -5.57
CA ASP A 140 -4.98 -10.31 -5.50
C ASP A 140 -3.92 -9.66 -4.59
N LEU A 141 -4.33 -8.64 -3.80
CA LEU A 141 -3.48 -7.86 -2.89
C LEU A 141 -2.37 -7.05 -3.60
N ARG A 142 -2.48 -6.86 -4.91
CA ARG A 142 -1.58 -5.96 -5.61
C ARG A 142 -1.95 -4.51 -5.30
N ILE A 143 -1.02 -3.80 -4.69
CA ILE A 143 -1.08 -2.35 -4.53
C ILE A 143 -0.47 -1.73 -5.78
N TRP A 144 -1.27 -1.02 -6.57
CA TRP A 144 -0.79 -0.34 -7.77
C TRP A 144 -0.73 1.19 -7.62
N HIS A 145 -1.31 1.73 -6.54
CA HIS A 145 -1.15 3.10 -6.12
C HIS A 145 -0.91 3.16 -4.61
N ALA A 146 0.05 3.98 -4.19
CA ALA A 146 0.33 4.26 -2.79
C ALA A 146 0.79 5.71 -2.64
N PHE A 147 0.11 6.47 -1.78
CA PHE A 147 0.46 7.84 -1.44
C PHE A 147 0.69 7.94 0.06
N PHE A 148 1.94 8.17 0.45
CA PHE A 148 2.37 8.09 1.84
C PHE A 148 3.06 9.37 2.31
N GLY A 149 2.84 9.73 3.59
CA GLY A 149 3.60 10.78 4.26
C GLY A 149 2.77 11.97 4.72
N LEU A 150 1.46 12.02 4.45
CA LEU A 150 0.62 13.09 4.96
C LEU A 150 0.42 12.98 6.48
N PRO A 151 0.36 14.12 7.18
CA PRO A 151 0.11 14.16 8.62
C PRO A 151 -1.24 13.57 9.00
N GLY A 152 -1.28 12.83 10.10
CA GLY A 152 -2.49 12.22 10.63
C GLY A 152 -3.59 13.19 11.09
N SER A 153 -3.31 14.48 11.11
CA SER A 153 -4.33 15.52 11.32
C SER A 153 -5.25 15.75 10.10
N HIS A 154 -4.87 15.21 8.93
CA HIS A 154 -5.71 15.23 7.75
C HIS A 154 -6.77 14.13 7.82
N ASN A 155 -7.93 14.40 7.24
CA ASN A 155 -8.94 13.38 6.97
C ASN A 155 -8.74 12.79 5.56
N ASP A 156 -9.38 11.66 5.28
CA ASP A 156 -9.23 10.93 4.02
C ASP A 156 -9.62 11.76 2.80
N ILE A 157 -10.60 12.66 2.95
CA ILE A 157 -10.98 13.60 1.88
C ILE A 157 -9.83 14.56 1.53
N LYS A 158 -9.10 15.06 2.53
CA LYS A 158 -7.94 15.93 2.29
C LYS A 158 -6.77 15.16 1.70
N VAL A 159 -6.63 13.88 2.06
CA VAL A 159 -5.64 12.99 1.47
C VAL A 159 -5.96 12.78 0.00
N LEU A 160 -7.20 12.42 -0.30
CA LEU A 160 -7.69 12.19 -1.66
C LEU A 160 -7.44 13.38 -2.59
N HIS A 161 -7.71 14.61 -2.12
CA HIS A 161 -7.46 15.83 -2.90
C HIS A 161 -5.99 16.15 -3.16
N ARG A 162 -5.06 15.49 -2.47
CA ARG A 162 -3.61 15.65 -2.64
C ARG A 162 -2.97 14.44 -3.32
N SER A 163 -3.71 13.37 -3.42
CA SER A 163 -3.26 12.13 -4.04
C SER A 163 -3.36 12.23 -5.56
N PRO A 164 -2.34 11.83 -6.30
CA PRO A 164 -2.37 11.84 -7.75
C PRO A 164 -3.25 10.75 -8.36
N VAL A 165 -3.85 9.87 -7.55
CA VAL A 165 -4.61 8.71 -8.04
C VAL A 165 -5.77 9.09 -8.96
N PHE A 166 -6.37 10.26 -8.75
CA PHE A 166 -7.48 10.76 -9.55
C PHE A 166 -7.11 11.90 -10.51
N ASP A 167 -5.85 12.30 -10.58
CA ASP A 167 -5.40 13.34 -11.51
C ASP A 167 -5.69 12.95 -12.97
N ASP A 168 -5.42 11.70 -13.35
CA ASP A 168 -5.73 11.15 -14.66
C ASP A 168 -7.25 11.08 -14.92
N LEU A 169 -8.02 10.79 -13.88
CA LEU A 169 -9.50 10.81 -13.93
C LEU A 169 -10.03 12.24 -14.14
N ALA A 170 -9.48 13.21 -13.44
CA ALA A 170 -9.82 14.62 -13.59
C ALA A 170 -9.40 15.17 -14.96
N ALA A 171 -8.30 14.67 -15.52
CA ALA A 171 -7.81 14.99 -16.85
C ALA A 171 -8.57 14.28 -17.99
N GLY A 172 -9.57 13.45 -17.66
CA GLY A 172 -10.35 12.69 -18.66
C GLY A 172 -9.63 11.44 -19.22
N GLN A 173 -8.45 11.11 -18.70
CA GLN A 173 -7.69 9.92 -19.05
C GLN A 173 -8.19 8.73 -18.22
N ARG A 174 -9.30 8.14 -18.64
CA ARG A 174 -9.97 7.05 -17.90
C ARG A 174 -9.78 5.73 -18.60
N PRO A 175 -9.56 4.62 -17.86
CA PRO A 175 -9.78 3.31 -18.45
C PRO A 175 -11.23 3.21 -18.88
N GLN A 176 -11.46 3.07 -20.18
CA GLN A 176 -12.81 2.82 -20.69
C GLN A 176 -13.20 1.40 -20.28
N THR A 177 -14.23 1.29 -19.46
CA THR A 177 -14.79 0.02 -19.01
C THR A 177 -16.26 0.00 -19.37
N GLU A 178 -16.72 -1.05 -20.05
CA GLU A 178 -18.14 -1.22 -20.33
C GLU A 178 -18.68 -2.38 -19.51
N PHE A 179 -19.73 -2.12 -18.75
CA PHE A 179 -20.44 -3.15 -17.98
C PHE A 179 -21.92 -2.83 -17.83
N HIS A 180 -22.72 -3.82 -17.49
CA HIS A 180 -24.17 -3.69 -17.35
C HIS A 180 -24.63 -4.04 -15.94
N ILE A 181 -25.50 -3.21 -15.38
CA ILE A 181 -26.18 -3.50 -14.11
C ILE A 181 -27.68 -3.32 -14.34
N ASN A 182 -28.47 -4.35 -14.09
CA ASN A 182 -29.94 -4.33 -14.27
C ASN A 182 -30.38 -3.80 -15.65
N GLY A 183 -29.66 -4.14 -16.71
CA GLY A 183 -29.97 -3.71 -18.08
C GLY A 183 -29.47 -2.30 -18.44
N THR A 184 -28.93 -1.54 -17.50
CA THR A 184 -28.33 -0.22 -17.76
C THR A 184 -26.85 -0.37 -18.06
N LYS A 185 -26.40 0.24 -19.16
CA LYS A 185 -25.00 0.26 -19.57
C LYS A 185 -24.24 1.37 -18.85
N TYR A 186 -23.08 1.03 -18.30
CA TYR A 186 -22.13 1.96 -17.69
C TYR A 186 -20.81 1.92 -18.45
N SER A 187 -20.17 3.08 -18.59
CA SER A 187 -18.90 3.24 -19.32
C SER A 187 -17.72 3.62 -18.42
N MET A 188 -17.93 3.61 -17.10
CA MET A 188 -16.95 4.09 -16.14
C MET A 188 -16.81 3.09 -14.99
N GLY A 189 -15.62 2.51 -14.87
CA GLY A 189 -15.29 1.66 -13.73
C GLY A 189 -15.25 2.43 -12.40
N TYR A 190 -15.35 1.70 -11.31
CA TYR A 190 -15.41 2.29 -9.97
C TYR A 190 -14.48 1.60 -8.96
N TYR A 191 -14.19 2.33 -7.89
CA TYR A 191 -13.48 1.84 -6.72
C TYR A 191 -14.45 1.71 -5.55
N LEU A 192 -14.29 0.67 -4.75
CA LEU A 192 -14.92 0.61 -3.44
C LEU A 192 -14.19 1.54 -2.48
N ALA A 193 -14.93 2.38 -1.78
CA ALA A 193 -14.41 3.34 -0.83
C ALA A 193 -15.22 3.29 0.48
N ASP A 194 -14.64 3.78 1.57
CA ASP A 194 -15.36 3.99 2.82
C ASP A 194 -16.36 5.15 2.68
N GLY A 195 -17.37 5.17 3.56
CA GLY A 195 -18.47 6.15 3.55
C GLY A 195 -18.02 7.60 3.71
N ILE A 196 -16.81 7.86 4.21
CA ILE A 196 -16.27 9.21 4.38
C ILE A 196 -15.88 9.90 3.06
N TYR A 197 -15.57 9.12 2.01
CA TYR A 197 -15.16 9.67 0.72
C TYR A 197 -16.29 10.48 0.04
N PRO A 198 -15.97 11.41 -0.90
CA PRO A 198 -16.98 12.20 -1.60
C PRO A 198 -17.86 11.33 -2.53
N ASP A 199 -19.05 11.85 -2.90
CA ASP A 199 -19.98 11.19 -3.83
C ASP A 199 -19.55 11.38 -5.28
N TRP A 200 -18.43 10.80 -5.65
CA TRP A 200 -17.96 10.80 -7.03
C TRP A 200 -18.48 9.56 -7.77
N ALA A 201 -18.77 9.73 -9.05
CA ALA A 201 -19.27 8.65 -9.89
C ALA A 201 -18.34 7.42 -9.97
N THR A 202 -17.06 7.60 -9.61
CA THR A 202 -16.03 6.56 -9.60
C THR A 202 -15.82 5.93 -8.23
N LEU A 203 -16.51 6.40 -7.18
CA LEU A 203 -16.41 5.89 -5.82
C LEU A 203 -17.75 5.31 -5.38
N VAL A 204 -17.79 4.00 -5.22
CA VAL A 204 -18.96 3.31 -4.65
C VAL A 204 -18.71 3.09 -3.18
N LYS A 205 -19.53 3.74 -2.37
CA LYS A 205 -19.44 3.70 -0.90
C LYS A 205 -20.19 2.53 -0.32
N THR A 206 -19.75 2.09 0.85
CA THR A 206 -20.54 1.22 1.71
C THR A 206 -21.60 2.07 2.43
N TYR A 207 -22.87 1.70 2.31
CA TYR A 207 -23.95 2.40 3.01
C TYR A 207 -23.89 2.12 4.53
N SER A 208 -24.13 3.15 5.34
CA SER A 208 -24.12 3.06 6.80
C SER A 208 -25.37 2.36 7.34
N GLU A 209 -26.52 2.56 6.69
CA GLU A 209 -27.81 1.98 7.08
C GLU A 209 -28.54 1.43 5.85
N PRO A 210 -28.83 0.12 5.82
CA PRO A 210 -29.59 -0.48 4.72
C PRO A 210 -31.09 -0.20 4.85
N VAL A 211 -31.69 0.25 3.77
CA VAL A 211 -33.13 0.55 3.68
C VAL A 211 -33.96 -0.73 3.48
N SER A 212 -33.35 -1.81 2.97
CA SER A 212 -34.04 -3.09 2.72
C SER A 212 -33.18 -4.30 3.09
N GLU A 213 -33.82 -5.47 3.31
CA GLU A 213 -33.11 -6.74 3.60
C GLU A 213 -32.19 -7.17 2.46
N LYS A 214 -32.50 -6.82 1.21
CA LYS A 214 -31.68 -7.11 0.02
C LYS A 214 -30.45 -6.22 -0.02
N GLU A 215 -30.59 -4.97 0.34
CA GLU A 215 -29.50 -4.00 0.48
C GLU A 215 -28.60 -4.34 1.66
N LYS A 216 -29.18 -4.84 2.77
CA LYS A 216 -28.46 -5.37 3.94
C LYS A 216 -27.51 -6.51 3.56
N LYS A 217 -27.99 -7.46 2.78
CA LYS A 217 -27.17 -8.58 2.27
C LYS A 217 -26.03 -8.10 1.37
N ASN A 218 -26.32 -7.16 0.47
CA ASN A 218 -25.31 -6.59 -0.40
C ASN A 218 -24.28 -5.76 0.39
N MET A 219 -24.73 -4.93 1.32
CA MET A 219 -23.87 -4.13 2.20
C MET A 219 -22.93 -4.98 3.05
N LEU A 220 -23.44 -6.05 3.67
CA LEU A 220 -22.63 -6.99 4.46
C LEU A 220 -21.58 -7.68 3.58
N ARG A 221 -21.92 -7.98 2.33
CA ARG A 221 -21.00 -8.55 1.35
C ARG A 221 -19.89 -7.54 0.94
N HIS A 222 -20.25 -6.28 0.68
CA HIS A 222 -19.30 -5.21 0.37
C HIS A 222 -18.35 -4.94 1.55
N ARG A 223 -18.90 -4.74 2.75
CA ARG A 223 -18.13 -4.51 3.97
C ARG A 223 -17.18 -5.65 4.31
N SER A 224 -17.66 -6.89 4.19
CA SER A 224 -16.84 -8.07 4.51
C SER A 224 -15.74 -8.32 3.50
N GLN A 225 -15.89 -7.89 2.25
CA GLN A 225 -14.87 -8.06 1.21
C GLN A 225 -13.82 -6.96 1.26
N GLN A 226 -14.24 -5.71 1.44
CA GLN A 226 -13.31 -4.60 1.65
C GLN A 226 -12.51 -4.82 2.94
N GLY A 227 -13.17 -5.13 4.05
CA GLY A 227 -12.51 -5.38 5.33
C GLY A 227 -11.55 -6.57 5.29
N ARG A 228 -11.90 -7.67 4.60
CA ARG A 228 -10.99 -8.82 4.43
C ARG A 228 -9.77 -8.45 3.62
N MET A 229 -9.94 -7.81 2.48
CA MET A 229 -8.83 -7.38 1.63
C MET A 229 -7.88 -6.44 2.39
N TRP A 230 -8.43 -5.46 3.12
CA TRP A 230 -7.60 -4.54 3.91
C TRP A 230 -6.96 -5.22 5.12
N ASN A 231 -7.66 -6.11 5.82
CA ASN A 231 -7.07 -6.87 6.92
C ASN A 231 -5.95 -7.81 6.44
N GLU A 232 -6.09 -8.43 5.28
CA GLU A 232 -5.04 -9.24 4.67
C GLU A 232 -3.85 -8.37 4.25
N LEU A 233 -4.09 -7.21 3.61
CA LEU A 233 -3.04 -6.25 3.29
C LEU A 233 -2.35 -5.71 4.55
N LEU A 234 -3.12 -5.34 5.57
CA LEU A 234 -2.60 -4.82 6.83
C LEU A 234 -1.88 -5.89 7.65
N GLY A 235 -2.35 -7.14 7.61
CA GLY A 235 -1.67 -8.29 8.21
C GLY A 235 -0.28 -8.53 7.63
N CYS A 236 -0.06 -8.14 6.36
CA CYS A 236 1.26 -8.17 5.75
C CYS A 236 2.19 -7.04 6.24
N PHE A 237 1.65 -5.96 6.79
CA PHE A 237 2.40 -4.76 7.19
C PHE A 237 2.33 -4.47 8.70
N GLY A 238 1.46 -5.14 9.44
CA GLY A 238 1.32 -4.95 10.89
C GLY A 238 2.37 -5.73 11.69
N PRO A 239 2.80 -5.22 12.86
CA PRO A 239 3.53 -6.04 13.80
C PRO A 239 2.65 -7.21 14.20
N ASN A 240 3.17 -8.43 14.12
CA ASN A 240 2.55 -9.60 14.74
C ASN A 240 2.24 -9.26 16.20
N SER A 241 0.96 -9.03 16.50
CA SER A 241 0.47 -9.03 17.87
C SER A 241 0.44 -10.50 18.31
N GLY A 242 1.58 -10.98 18.81
CA GLY A 242 1.68 -12.16 19.63
C GLY A 242 1.53 -11.77 21.07
#